data_37121be3e2545be254a7ea5c5b6168b8
#
_entry.id   37121be3e2545be254a7ea5c5b6168b8
#
_cell.length_a   1.000
_cell.length_b   1.000
_cell.length_c   1.000
_cell.angle_alpha   90.00
_cell.angle_beta   90.00
_cell.angle_gamma   90.00
#
_symmetry.space_group_name_H-M   'P 1'
#
loop_
_entity.id
_entity.type
_entity.pdbx_description
1 polymer ?
#
loop_
_entity_poly.entity_id
_entity_poly.type
_entity_poly.pdbx_seq_one_letter_code
_entity_poly.pdbx_strand_id
1 'polypeptide(L)' 'MRRGYWLYDIDWILSNGHCYRSSWGLTKERLDDARKTAKALGEKIKVTEKRYVKYN' A
#
# COMPACT_ATOMS: atom_id res chain seq x y z
N MET A 1 10.25 -2.70 22.30
CA MET A 1 9.43 -1.49 22.06
C MET A 1 9.72 -0.91 20.69
N ARG A 2 8.69 -0.54 19.97
CA ARG A 2 8.87 0.05 18.66
C ARG A 2 9.26 1.52 18.78
N ARG A 3 10.21 1.93 17.94
CA ARG A 3 10.65 3.32 17.88
C ARG A 3 10.22 4.02 16.62
N GLY A 4 9.33 3.41 15.87
CA GLY A 4 8.84 3.98 14.63
C GLY A 4 7.88 3.05 13.95
N TYR A 5 7.57 3.37 12.71
CA TYR A 5 6.62 2.61 11.91
C TYR A 5 6.97 2.72 10.44
N TRP A 6 6.47 1.77 9.66
CA TRP A 6 6.67 1.76 8.21
C TRP A 6 5.49 2.41 7.52
N LEU A 7 5.78 3.19 6.47
CA LEU A 7 4.78 3.72 5.57
C LEU A 7 5.02 3.15 4.18
N TYR A 8 3.94 2.91 3.45
CA TYR A 8 3.99 2.27 2.15
C TYR A 8 3.30 3.13 1.12
N ASP A 9 3.91 3.23 -0.06
CA ASP A 9 3.29 3.83 -1.24
C ASP A 9 2.95 2.69 -2.18
N ILE A 10 1.75 2.74 -2.76
CA ILE A 10 1.25 1.67 -3.62
C ILE A 10 0.62 2.20 -4.88
N ASP A 11 0.61 1.36 -5.91
CA ASP A 11 -0.17 1.56 -7.13
C ASP A 11 -1.28 0.54 -7.19
N TRP A 12 -2.45 0.98 -7.60
CA TRP A 12 -3.60 0.11 -7.85
C TRP A 12 -3.62 -0.22 -9.34
N ILE A 13 -3.57 -1.51 -9.64
CA ILE A 13 -3.40 -2.01 -11.00
C ILE A 13 -4.59 -2.87 -11.39
N LEU A 14 -5.22 -2.52 -12.51
CA LEU A 14 -6.33 -3.28 -13.06
C LEU A 14 -5.85 -4.63 -13.59
N SER A 15 -6.80 -5.54 -13.83
CA SER A 15 -6.49 -6.88 -14.34
C SER A 15 -5.72 -6.85 -15.67
N ASN A 16 -5.88 -5.78 -16.45
CA ASN A 16 -5.16 -5.62 -17.71
C ASN A 16 -3.75 -5.01 -17.54
N GLY A 17 -3.32 -4.77 -16.30
CA GLY A 17 -2.00 -4.21 -16.04
C GLY A 17 -1.94 -2.69 -15.97
N HIS A 18 -3.05 -2.02 -16.16
CA HIS A 18 -3.11 -0.56 -16.15
C HIS A 18 -3.17 -0.01 -14.71
N CYS A 19 -2.23 0.87 -14.35
CA CYS A 19 -2.27 1.58 -13.08
C CYS A 19 -3.21 2.77 -13.21
N TYR A 20 -4.27 2.77 -12.41
CA TYR A 20 -5.27 3.84 -12.48
C TYR A 20 -5.31 4.72 -11.23
N ARG A 21 -4.61 4.33 -10.19
CA ARG A 21 -4.67 5.02 -8.92
C ARG A 21 -3.39 4.77 -8.13
N SER A 22 -2.99 5.74 -7.32
CA SER A 22 -1.88 5.59 -6.38
C SER A 22 -2.31 6.05 -5.01
N SER A 23 -1.78 5.43 -3.99
CA SER A 23 -2.01 5.82 -2.59
C SER A 23 -0.66 5.88 -1.89
N TRP A 24 -0.49 6.87 -1.03
CA TRP A 24 0.79 7.12 -0.38
C TRP A 24 0.64 7.23 1.13
N GLY A 25 1.73 6.88 1.82
CA GLY A 25 1.79 7.04 3.27
C GLY A 25 0.86 6.09 4.02
N LEU A 26 0.72 4.87 3.53
CA LEU A 26 -0.14 3.88 4.15
C LEU A 26 0.59 3.14 5.26
N THR A 27 -0.08 2.95 6.39
CA THR A 27 0.40 2.06 7.44
C THR A 27 0.24 0.61 7.00
N LYS A 28 0.87 -0.32 7.72
CA LYS A 28 0.74 -1.75 7.42
C LYS A 28 -0.72 -2.18 7.40
N GLU A 29 -1.50 -1.70 8.36
CA GLU A 29 -2.91 -2.02 8.46
C GLU A 29 -3.69 -1.52 7.24
N ARG A 30 -3.40 -0.29 6.80
CA ARG A 30 -4.02 0.27 5.61
C ARG A 30 -3.60 -0.46 4.34
N LEU A 31 -2.35 -0.89 4.28
CA LEU A 31 -1.85 -1.68 3.16
C LEU A 31 -2.59 -3.02 3.08
N ASP A 32 -2.79 -3.68 4.21
CA ASP A 32 -3.50 -4.96 4.24
C ASP A 32 -4.96 -4.78 3.80
N ASP A 33 -5.61 -3.69 4.22
CA ASP A 33 -6.97 -3.36 3.79
C ASP A 33 -7.02 -3.11 2.27
N ALA A 34 -6.05 -2.39 1.73
CA ALA A 34 -5.97 -2.15 0.30
C ALA A 34 -5.83 -3.46 -0.49
N ARG A 35 -5.01 -4.39 0.01
CA ARG A 35 -4.84 -5.69 -0.63
C ARG A 35 -6.14 -6.50 -0.63
N LYS A 36 -6.87 -6.46 0.47
CA LYS A 36 -8.18 -7.16 0.55
C LYS A 36 -9.17 -6.56 -0.44
N THR A 37 -9.23 -5.23 -0.50
CA THR A 37 -10.11 -4.54 -1.44
C THR A 37 -9.75 -4.88 -2.88
N ALA A 38 -8.48 -4.82 -3.21
CA ALA A 38 -8.01 -5.13 -4.57
C ALA A 38 -8.37 -6.57 -4.96
N LYS A 39 -8.16 -7.50 -4.04
CA LYS A 39 -8.49 -8.91 -4.30
C LYS A 39 -9.98 -9.08 -4.58
N ALA A 40 -10.83 -8.40 -3.82
CA ALA A 40 -12.28 -8.46 -4.01
C ALA A 40 -12.69 -7.87 -5.37
N LEU A 41 -11.94 -6.89 -5.87
CA LEU A 41 -12.21 -6.24 -7.15
C LEU A 41 -11.51 -6.90 -8.33
N GLY A 42 -10.70 -7.93 -8.11
CA GLY A 42 -9.90 -8.55 -9.16
C GLY A 42 -8.72 -7.71 -9.61
N GLU A 43 -8.26 -6.81 -8.75
CA GLU A 43 -7.13 -5.91 -9.02
C GLU A 43 -5.88 -6.35 -8.29
N LYS A 44 -4.77 -5.69 -8.58
CA LYS A 44 -3.50 -5.95 -7.94
C LYS A 44 -2.97 -4.70 -7.26
N ILE A 45 -2.18 -4.91 -6.21
CA ILE A 45 -1.48 -3.84 -5.51
C ILE A 45 0.02 -4.03 -5.70
N LYS A 46 0.69 -2.97 -6.13
CA LYS A 46 2.15 -2.96 -6.24
C LYS A 46 2.71 -1.97 -5.24
N VAL A 47 3.55 -2.43 -4.33
CA VAL A 47 4.25 -1.55 -3.39
C VAL A 47 5.41 -0.91 -4.15
N THR A 48 5.36 0.40 -4.34
CA THR A 48 6.37 1.15 -5.08
C THR A 48 7.48 1.66 -4.18
N GLU A 49 7.15 1.97 -2.92
CA GLU A 49 8.13 2.47 -1.98
C GLU A 49 7.69 2.15 -0.56
N LYS A 50 8.64 1.94 0.33
CA LYS A 50 8.37 1.85 1.76
C LYS A 50 9.40 2.67 2.50
N ARG A 51 8.96 3.35 3.55
CA ARG A 51 9.78 4.25 4.35
C ARG A 51 9.59 3.97 5.82
N TYR A 52 10.67 4.10 6.58
CA TYR A 52 10.61 3.95 8.02
C TYR A 52 10.59 5.34 8.66
N VAL A 53 9.58 5.60 9.49
CA VAL A 53 9.42 6.86 10.20
C VAL A 53 9.65 6.62 11.68
N LYS A 54 10.62 7.32 12.25
CA LYS A 54 10.93 7.19 13.67
C LYS A 54 10.05 8.11 14.50
N TYR A 55 9.67 7.64 15.67
CA TYR A 55 9.07 8.51 16.68
C TYR A 55 10.14 9.43 17.23
N ASN A 56 9.76 10.62 17.59
CA ASN A 56 10.68 11.54 18.25
C ASN A 56 10.71 11.30 19.75
#